data_20a10cc2a49bdc17fb8b2843036767ae
#
_entry.id   20a10cc2a49bdc17fb8b2843036767ae
#
_cell.length_a   1.000
_cell.length_b   1.000
_cell.length_c   1.000
_cell.angle_alpha   90.00
_cell.angle_beta   90.00
_cell.angle_gamma   90.00
#
_symmetry.space_group_name_H-M   'P 1'
#
loop_
_entity.id
_entity.type
_entity.pdbx_description
1 polymer ?
#
loop_
_entity_poly.entity_id
_entity_poly.type
_entity_poly.pdbx_seq_one_letter_code
_entity_poly.pdbx_strand_id
1 'polypeptide(L)'
;MTKKIIVLLMFGLILRLVLMFTTFHLDIRGHNLAAYLISQKGEVLTFYDYISRLPRTHRWVEVYRDNLFIYPPLSYLTLSAFMKVLGPIYPWNTFFALIHEVDSIPKDYTWLLLKFLLKFPYLVIEGLGICWLIKKVDLKARDKFILGLALNVPVLFSAYMMGQFDVIIAILIAVSAIASLKKPTIWSAVLLGVAAGF
;
A
#
# COMPACT_ATOMS: atom_id res chain seq x y z
N MET A 1 -11.66 -4.11 26.20
CA MET A 1 -12.33 -3.70 24.96
C MET A 1 -13.79 -4.13 25.01
N THR A 2 -14.75 -3.24 24.80
CA THR A 2 -16.19 -3.61 24.86
C THR A 2 -16.59 -4.43 23.62
N LYS A 3 -17.63 -5.28 23.77
CA LYS A 3 -18.17 -6.06 22.60
C LYS A 3 -18.50 -5.16 21.41
N LYS A 4 -19.00 -3.95 21.67
CA LYS A 4 -19.34 -2.95 20.64
C LYS A 4 -18.11 -2.55 19.80
N ILE A 5 -16.95 -2.36 20.42
CA ILE A 5 -15.70 -1.97 19.72
C ILE A 5 -15.19 -3.12 18.85
N ILE A 6 -15.27 -4.36 19.34
CA ILE A 6 -14.89 -5.53 18.53
C ILE A 6 -15.76 -5.61 17.26
N VAL A 7 -17.06 -5.43 17.41
CA VAL A 7 -18.01 -5.43 16.26
C VAL A 7 -17.64 -4.34 15.26
N LEU A 8 -17.30 -3.12 15.70
CA LEU A 8 -16.91 -2.02 14.82
C LEU A 8 -15.57 -2.27 14.12
N LEU A 9 -14.60 -2.85 14.81
CA LEU A 9 -13.34 -3.25 14.19
C LEU A 9 -13.54 -4.33 13.12
N MET A 10 -14.37 -5.34 13.42
CA MET A 10 -14.72 -6.38 12.47
C MET A 10 -15.44 -5.81 11.25
N PHE A 11 -16.38 -4.90 11.46
CA PHE A 11 -17.07 -4.19 10.38
C PHE A 11 -16.09 -3.40 9.51
N GLY A 12 -15.17 -2.63 10.13
CA GLY A 12 -14.13 -1.88 9.42
C GLY A 12 -13.19 -2.79 8.62
N LEU A 13 -12.84 -3.97 9.16
CA LEU A 13 -12.04 -4.96 8.45
C LEU A 13 -12.81 -5.56 7.25
N ILE A 14 -14.05 -5.96 7.46
CA ILE A 14 -14.90 -6.49 6.38
C ILE A 14 -15.04 -5.47 5.26
N LEU A 15 -15.25 -4.19 5.59
CA LEU A 15 -15.35 -3.12 4.61
C LEU A 15 -14.06 -2.99 3.78
N ARG A 16 -12.88 -3.05 4.43
CA ARG A 16 -11.59 -3.07 3.73
C ARG A 16 -11.47 -4.25 2.78
N LEU A 17 -11.79 -5.45 3.24
CA LEU A 17 -11.75 -6.64 2.40
C LEU A 17 -12.69 -6.52 1.20
N VAL A 18 -13.92 -6.06 1.40
CA VAL A 18 -14.88 -5.82 0.31
C VAL A 18 -14.28 -4.84 -0.71
N LEU A 19 -13.75 -3.70 -0.26
CA LEU A 19 -13.13 -2.72 -1.15
C LEU A 19 -11.91 -3.28 -1.89
N MET A 20 -11.09 -4.11 -1.24
CA MET A 20 -9.93 -4.76 -1.88
C MET A 20 -10.36 -5.64 -3.05
N PHE A 21 -11.45 -6.38 -2.92
CA PHE A 21 -11.93 -7.26 -3.98
C PHE A 21 -12.76 -6.55 -5.06
N THR A 22 -13.50 -5.51 -4.70
CA THR A 22 -14.50 -4.92 -5.60
C THR A 22 -14.00 -3.70 -6.37
N THR A 23 -13.06 -2.94 -5.80
CA THR A 23 -12.60 -1.68 -6.41
C THR A 23 -11.26 -1.84 -7.12
N PHE A 24 -11.03 -0.98 -8.11
CA PHE A 24 -9.78 -0.89 -8.84
C PHE A 24 -9.56 0.54 -9.34
N HIS A 25 -8.32 1.02 -9.30
CA HIS A 25 -7.91 2.30 -9.88
C HIS A 25 -6.63 2.14 -10.71
N LEU A 26 -6.50 2.91 -11.78
CA LEU A 26 -5.40 2.78 -12.72
C LEU A 26 -4.02 3.12 -12.14
N ASP A 27 -3.96 4.00 -11.13
CA ASP A 27 -2.71 4.41 -10.47
C ASP A 27 -1.92 3.21 -9.92
N ILE A 28 -2.64 2.17 -9.50
CA ILE A 28 -2.04 0.95 -8.95
C ILE A 28 -1.11 0.23 -9.94
N ARG A 29 -1.26 0.46 -11.24
CA ARG A 29 -0.47 -0.20 -12.30
C ARG A 29 0.99 0.23 -12.26
N GLY A 30 1.25 1.54 -12.27
CA GLY A 30 2.61 2.09 -12.29
C GLY A 30 3.43 1.66 -11.09
N HIS A 31 2.85 1.74 -9.88
CA HIS A 31 3.53 1.31 -8.65
C HIS A 31 3.91 -0.18 -8.68
N ASN A 32 3.00 -1.01 -9.17
CA ASN A 32 3.21 -2.46 -9.16
C ASN A 32 4.08 -2.92 -10.33
N LEU A 33 4.14 -2.19 -11.45
CA LEU A 33 5.17 -2.41 -12.48
C LEU A 33 6.56 -2.20 -11.87
N ALA A 34 6.77 -1.10 -11.16
CA ALA A 34 8.02 -0.82 -10.47
C ALA A 34 8.37 -1.92 -9.45
N ALA A 35 7.39 -2.31 -8.62
CA ALA A 35 7.56 -3.39 -7.67
C ALA A 35 7.93 -4.73 -8.33
N TYR A 36 7.35 -5.03 -9.50
CA TYR A 36 7.69 -6.21 -10.29
C TYR A 36 9.13 -6.18 -10.79
N LEU A 37 9.58 -5.07 -11.36
CA LEU A 37 10.94 -4.92 -11.85
C LEU A 37 11.97 -5.10 -10.74
N ILE A 38 11.72 -4.50 -9.59
CA ILE A 38 12.60 -4.64 -8.43
C ILE A 38 12.58 -6.09 -7.88
N SER A 39 11.39 -6.67 -7.68
CA SER A 39 11.25 -7.95 -6.98
C SER A 39 11.59 -9.17 -7.84
N GLN A 40 11.26 -9.14 -9.14
CA GLN A 40 11.37 -10.29 -10.04
C GLN A 40 12.51 -10.17 -11.03
N LYS A 41 12.94 -8.94 -11.39
CA LYS A 41 14.04 -8.69 -12.30
C LYS A 41 15.33 -8.29 -11.58
N GLY A 42 15.26 -8.00 -10.29
CA GLY A 42 16.43 -7.65 -9.46
C GLY A 42 16.94 -6.22 -9.63
N GLU A 43 16.17 -5.35 -10.28
CA GLU A 43 16.54 -3.95 -10.57
C GLU A 43 16.43 -3.03 -9.32
N VAL A 44 17.03 -3.44 -8.20
CA VAL A 44 16.84 -2.75 -6.91
C VAL A 44 17.48 -1.36 -6.89
N LEU A 45 18.76 -1.24 -7.29
CA LEU A 45 19.49 0.01 -7.29
C LEU A 45 19.51 0.69 -8.67
N THR A 46 19.31 -0.09 -9.71
CA THR A 46 19.36 0.31 -11.12
C THR A 46 17.99 0.62 -11.72
N PHE A 47 16.95 0.49 -10.94
CA PHE A 47 15.56 0.61 -11.38
C PHE A 47 15.28 1.90 -12.19
N TYR A 48 15.63 3.07 -11.65
CA TYR A 48 15.41 4.34 -12.36
C TYR A 48 16.27 4.46 -13.62
N ASP A 49 17.52 4.03 -13.55
CA ASP A 49 18.44 4.01 -14.68
C ASP A 49 17.96 3.03 -15.77
N TYR A 50 17.55 1.83 -15.39
CA TYR A 50 17.00 0.84 -16.29
C TYR A 50 15.83 1.39 -17.09
N ILE A 51 14.84 2.00 -16.43
CA ILE A 51 13.68 2.54 -17.15
C ILE A 51 14.01 3.80 -17.96
N SER A 52 14.90 4.67 -17.45
CA SER A 52 15.31 5.88 -18.20
C SER A 52 15.99 5.58 -19.53
N ARG A 53 16.61 4.39 -19.64
CA ARG A 53 17.27 3.91 -20.87
C ARG A 53 16.34 3.17 -21.84
N LEU A 54 15.11 2.88 -21.44
CA LEU A 54 14.18 2.23 -22.35
C LEU A 54 13.83 3.14 -23.55
N PRO A 55 13.84 2.61 -24.79
CA PRO A 55 13.48 3.40 -25.94
C PRO A 55 12.01 3.87 -25.85
N ARG A 56 11.72 5.03 -26.43
CA ARG A 56 10.35 5.59 -26.46
C ARG A 56 9.30 4.66 -27.03
N THR A 57 9.71 3.75 -27.92
CA THR A 57 8.88 2.71 -28.52
C THR A 57 8.70 1.48 -27.63
N HIS A 58 9.36 1.46 -26.46
CA HIS A 58 9.16 0.35 -25.51
C HIS A 58 7.75 0.41 -24.93
N ARG A 59 7.05 -0.72 -24.90
CA ARG A 59 5.63 -0.81 -24.51
C ARG A 59 5.33 -0.15 -23.14
N TRP A 60 6.21 -0.28 -22.16
CA TRP A 60 6.02 0.36 -20.87
C TRP A 60 6.13 1.88 -20.95
N VAL A 61 7.09 2.40 -21.71
CA VAL A 61 7.26 3.84 -21.92
C VAL A 61 6.06 4.40 -22.66
N GLU A 62 5.56 3.69 -23.67
CA GLU A 62 4.39 4.08 -24.45
C GLU A 62 3.12 4.12 -23.60
N VAL A 63 2.89 3.09 -22.75
CA VAL A 63 1.69 2.98 -21.90
C VAL A 63 1.71 3.95 -20.72
N TYR A 64 2.87 4.14 -20.08
CA TYR A 64 2.96 4.90 -18.84
C TYR A 64 3.49 6.32 -19.04
N ARG A 65 4.23 6.59 -20.13
CA ARG A 65 4.80 7.91 -20.45
C ARG A 65 5.45 8.55 -19.21
N ASP A 66 4.99 9.77 -18.86
CA ASP A 66 5.52 10.57 -17.75
C ASP A 66 5.11 10.03 -16.36
N ASN A 67 4.22 9.04 -16.29
CA ASN A 67 3.71 8.46 -15.05
C ASN A 67 4.52 7.25 -14.54
N LEU A 68 5.67 6.94 -15.15
CA LEU A 68 6.50 5.79 -14.74
C LEU A 68 7.14 5.95 -13.36
N PHE A 69 7.33 7.19 -12.87
CA PHE A 69 8.14 7.50 -11.68
C PHE A 69 7.57 8.61 -10.81
N ILE A 70 6.33 8.50 -10.43
CA ILE A 70 5.65 9.56 -9.66
C ILE A 70 5.98 9.47 -8.17
N TYR A 71 6.43 8.31 -7.69
CA TYR A 71 6.57 8.05 -6.25
C TYR A 71 8.03 7.88 -5.82
N PRO A 72 8.34 8.26 -4.56
CA PRO A 72 9.66 8.04 -3.98
C PRO A 72 10.03 6.55 -3.86
N PRO A 73 11.34 6.24 -3.74
CA PRO A 73 11.83 4.85 -3.79
C PRO A 73 11.25 3.90 -2.75
N LEU A 74 10.96 4.37 -1.52
CA LEU A 74 10.45 3.52 -0.45
C LEU A 74 9.07 2.93 -0.77
N SER A 75 8.24 3.65 -1.52
CA SER A 75 6.96 3.16 -2.02
C SER A 75 7.14 1.89 -2.84
N TYR A 76 8.04 1.91 -3.81
CA TYR A 76 8.30 0.78 -4.70
C TYR A 76 9.00 -0.38 -3.98
N LEU A 77 9.97 -0.07 -3.11
CA LEU A 77 10.69 -1.08 -2.31
C LEU A 77 9.74 -1.83 -1.37
N THR A 78 8.81 -1.11 -0.75
CA THR A 78 7.79 -1.73 0.12
C THR A 78 6.92 -2.70 -0.65
N LEU A 79 6.33 -2.28 -1.77
CA LEU A 79 5.52 -3.18 -2.59
C LEU A 79 6.34 -4.33 -3.16
N SER A 80 7.59 -4.10 -3.55
CA SER A 80 8.48 -5.15 -4.09
C SER A 80 8.78 -6.23 -3.05
N ALA A 81 8.97 -5.87 -1.78
CA ALA A 81 9.16 -6.81 -0.70
C ALA A 81 7.96 -7.75 -0.54
N PHE A 82 6.74 -7.19 -0.52
CA PHE A 82 5.52 -7.99 -0.49
C PHE A 82 5.36 -8.86 -1.75
N MET A 83 5.59 -8.30 -2.92
CA MET A 83 5.49 -9.03 -4.18
C MET A 83 6.52 -10.16 -4.27
N LYS A 84 7.72 -9.98 -3.71
CA LYS A 84 8.73 -11.04 -3.62
C LYS A 84 8.26 -12.22 -2.78
N VAL A 85 7.67 -11.92 -1.61
CA VAL A 85 7.17 -12.95 -0.68
C VAL A 85 5.93 -13.64 -1.23
N LEU A 86 5.01 -12.87 -1.81
CA LEU A 86 3.72 -13.37 -2.31
C LEU A 86 3.81 -13.90 -3.75
N GLY A 87 4.96 -13.78 -4.40
CA GLY A 87 5.17 -14.17 -5.79
C GLY A 87 4.64 -15.55 -6.19
N PRO A 88 4.79 -16.60 -5.34
CA PRO A 88 4.27 -17.94 -5.64
C PRO A 88 2.75 -18.01 -5.84
N ILE A 89 1.99 -17.08 -5.26
CA ILE A 89 0.53 -17.06 -5.37
C ILE A 89 0.00 -15.95 -6.29
N TYR A 90 0.90 -15.17 -6.90
CA TYR A 90 0.50 -14.11 -7.84
C TYR A 90 -0.06 -14.72 -9.13
N PRO A 91 -1.23 -14.28 -9.59
CA PRO A 91 -1.77 -14.66 -10.89
C PRO A 91 -1.05 -13.87 -12.00
N TRP A 92 0.17 -14.27 -12.34
CA TRP A 92 1.07 -13.51 -13.22
C TRP A 92 0.49 -13.17 -14.58
N ASN A 93 -0.28 -14.08 -15.18
CA ASN A 93 -0.93 -13.80 -16.47
C ASN A 93 -1.91 -12.62 -16.37
N THR A 94 -2.73 -12.61 -15.32
CA THR A 94 -3.67 -11.50 -15.02
C THR A 94 -2.91 -10.22 -14.67
N PHE A 95 -1.79 -10.33 -13.95
CA PHE A 95 -0.93 -9.20 -13.64
C PHE A 95 -0.34 -8.59 -14.93
N PHE A 96 0.17 -9.39 -15.86
CA PHE A 96 0.70 -8.88 -17.12
C PHE A 96 -0.40 -8.29 -18.02
N ALA A 97 -1.60 -8.87 -18.03
CA ALA A 97 -2.75 -8.25 -18.69
C ALA A 97 -3.04 -6.86 -18.09
N LEU A 98 -3.06 -6.74 -16.76
CA LEU A 98 -3.23 -5.46 -16.08
C LEU A 98 -2.15 -4.44 -16.48
N ILE A 99 -0.87 -4.84 -16.50
CA ILE A 99 0.24 -3.93 -16.80
C ILE A 99 0.22 -3.48 -18.28
N HIS A 100 -0.17 -4.36 -19.19
CA HIS A 100 -0.08 -4.09 -20.62
C HIS A 100 -1.38 -3.60 -21.23
N GLU A 101 -2.51 -4.20 -20.87
CA GLU A 101 -3.76 -4.03 -21.62
C GLU A 101 -4.96 -4.29 -20.69
N VAL A 102 -5.45 -3.22 -20.08
CA VAL A 102 -6.53 -3.31 -19.06
C VAL A 102 -7.79 -3.99 -19.59
N ASP A 103 -8.10 -3.78 -20.87
CA ASP A 103 -9.30 -4.37 -21.48
C ASP A 103 -9.20 -5.89 -21.68
N SER A 104 -7.98 -6.44 -21.65
CA SER A 104 -7.73 -7.87 -21.78
C SER A 104 -7.74 -8.63 -20.45
N ILE A 105 -8.02 -7.96 -19.33
CA ILE A 105 -8.01 -8.58 -17.99
C ILE A 105 -9.12 -9.63 -17.90
N PRO A 106 -8.80 -10.89 -17.55
CA PRO A 106 -9.81 -11.92 -17.30
C PRO A 106 -10.77 -11.49 -16.17
N LYS A 107 -12.09 -11.62 -16.38
CA LYS A 107 -13.10 -11.30 -15.35
C LYS A 107 -13.44 -12.52 -14.50
N ASP A 108 -12.42 -13.21 -14.02
CA ASP A 108 -12.53 -14.43 -13.23
C ASP A 108 -11.98 -14.25 -11.81
N TYR A 109 -11.83 -15.34 -11.07
CA TYR A 109 -11.29 -15.33 -9.71
C TYR A 109 -9.85 -14.81 -9.64
N THR A 110 -9.06 -14.95 -10.71
CA THR A 110 -7.66 -14.48 -10.74
C THR A 110 -7.60 -12.96 -10.69
N TRP A 111 -8.58 -12.27 -11.29
CA TRP A 111 -8.72 -10.82 -11.17
C TRP A 111 -9.09 -10.38 -9.74
N LEU A 112 -9.98 -11.11 -9.06
CA LEU A 112 -10.32 -10.83 -7.67
C LEU A 112 -9.10 -11.04 -6.77
N LEU A 113 -8.39 -12.16 -6.94
CA LEU A 113 -7.16 -12.45 -6.22
C LEU A 113 -6.10 -11.37 -6.46
N LEU A 114 -5.89 -10.96 -7.71
CA LEU A 114 -4.91 -9.92 -8.03
C LEU A 114 -5.25 -8.60 -7.33
N LYS A 115 -6.49 -8.12 -7.41
CA LYS A 115 -6.92 -6.90 -6.71
C LYS A 115 -6.66 -6.95 -5.21
N PHE A 116 -6.91 -8.10 -4.59
CA PHE A 116 -6.61 -8.33 -3.19
C PHE A 116 -5.10 -8.25 -2.91
N LEU A 117 -4.27 -8.98 -3.68
CA LEU A 117 -2.82 -9.03 -3.49
C LEU A 117 -2.14 -7.67 -3.68
N LEU A 118 -2.60 -6.89 -4.65
CA LEU A 118 -2.07 -5.54 -4.91
C LEU A 118 -2.30 -4.57 -3.74
N LYS A 119 -3.37 -4.78 -2.95
CA LYS A 119 -3.73 -3.94 -1.80
C LYS A 119 -3.36 -4.54 -0.46
N PHE A 120 -2.97 -5.79 -0.43
CA PHE A 120 -2.61 -6.52 0.80
C PHE A 120 -1.49 -5.84 1.62
N PRO A 121 -0.44 -5.26 1.00
CA PRO A 121 0.57 -4.51 1.73
C PRO A 121 0.00 -3.40 2.62
N TYR A 122 -0.98 -2.65 2.12
CA TYR A 122 -1.62 -1.56 2.87
C TYR A 122 -2.37 -2.09 4.10
N LEU A 123 -3.09 -3.21 3.94
CA LEU A 123 -3.82 -3.85 5.04
C LEU A 123 -2.87 -4.32 6.15
N VAL A 124 -1.74 -4.95 5.78
CA VAL A 124 -0.76 -5.43 6.74
C VAL A 124 -0.11 -4.26 7.49
N ILE A 125 0.35 -3.25 6.77
CA ILE A 125 1.05 -2.11 7.37
C ILE A 125 0.08 -1.28 8.23
N GLU A 126 -1.14 -1.03 7.75
CA GLU A 126 -2.17 -0.37 8.55
C GLU A 126 -2.48 -1.16 9.81
N GLY A 127 -2.70 -2.47 9.69
CA GLY A 127 -3.00 -3.34 10.82
C GLY A 127 -1.89 -3.32 11.89
N LEU A 128 -0.63 -3.45 11.48
CA LEU A 128 0.51 -3.38 12.39
C LEU A 128 0.63 -2.00 13.06
N GLY A 129 0.47 -0.93 12.27
CA GLY A 129 0.49 0.45 12.77
C GLY A 129 -0.62 0.71 13.78
N ILE A 130 -1.85 0.31 13.47
CA ILE A 130 -3.00 0.44 14.38
C ILE A 130 -2.77 -0.35 15.66
N CYS A 131 -2.31 -1.59 15.58
CA CYS A 131 -2.01 -2.42 16.75
C CYS A 131 -0.96 -1.76 17.67
N TRP A 132 0.05 -1.12 17.07
CA TRP A 132 1.07 -0.39 17.83
C TRP A 132 0.50 0.88 18.47
N LEU A 133 -0.26 1.68 17.72
CA LEU A 133 -0.86 2.94 18.17
C LEU A 133 -1.82 2.70 19.33
N ILE A 134 -2.69 1.69 19.24
CA ILE A 134 -3.66 1.35 20.32
C ILE A 134 -2.97 1.05 21.65
N LYS A 135 -1.78 0.46 21.63
CA LYS A 135 -1.00 0.19 22.85
C LYS A 135 -0.44 1.46 23.50
N LYS A 136 -0.37 2.58 22.78
CA LYS A 136 0.23 3.83 23.23
C LYS A 136 -0.80 4.90 23.60
N VAL A 137 -2.04 4.76 23.15
CA VAL A 137 -3.13 5.69 23.44
C VAL A 137 -3.71 5.43 24.83
N ASP A 138 -4.05 6.50 25.56
CA ASP A 138 -4.71 6.41 26.87
C ASP A 138 -6.02 5.61 26.77
N LEU A 139 -6.27 4.79 27.79
CA LEU A 139 -7.46 3.96 27.88
C LEU A 139 -8.78 4.74 27.72
N LYS A 140 -8.84 5.99 28.23
CA LYS A 140 -10.02 6.85 28.12
C LYS A 140 -10.32 7.32 26.70
N ALA A 141 -9.27 7.54 25.90
CA ALA A 141 -9.39 7.99 24.51
C ALA A 141 -9.40 6.83 23.50
N ARG A 142 -8.97 5.63 23.92
CA ARG A 142 -8.73 4.46 23.07
C ARG A 142 -9.94 4.07 22.24
N ASP A 143 -11.11 4.08 22.83
CA ASP A 143 -12.34 3.63 22.15
C ASP A 143 -12.73 4.56 21.00
N LYS A 144 -12.62 5.88 21.20
CA LYS A 144 -12.85 6.90 20.17
C LYS A 144 -11.81 6.81 19.05
N PHE A 145 -10.55 6.57 19.43
CA PHE A 145 -9.44 6.41 18.52
C PHE A 145 -9.63 5.17 17.63
N ILE A 146 -9.98 4.02 18.22
CA ILE A 146 -10.26 2.79 17.46
C ILE A 146 -11.42 2.98 16.49
N LEU A 147 -12.49 3.65 16.93
CA LEU A 147 -13.63 3.93 16.07
C LEU A 147 -13.24 4.84 14.89
N GLY A 148 -12.47 5.89 15.16
CA GLY A 148 -11.96 6.80 14.13
C GLY A 148 -11.09 6.08 13.09
N LEU A 149 -10.28 5.10 13.52
CA LEU A 149 -9.45 4.32 12.61
C LEU A 149 -10.26 3.29 11.82
N ALA A 150 -11.21 2.59 12.47
CA ALA A 150 -12.01 1.54 11.83
C ALA A 150 -12.83 2.07 10.65
N LEU A 151 -13.37 3.29 10.78
CA LEU A 151 -14.25 3.92 9.79
C LEU A 151 -13.62 5.17 9.15
N ASN A 152 -12.30 5.23 9.06
CA ASN A 152 -11.59 6.34 8.43
C ASN A 152 -11.85 6.36 6.92
N VAL A 153 -12.81 7.19 6.49
CA VAL A 153 -13.21 7.31 5.08
C VAL A 153 -12.04 7.70 4.17
N PRO A 154 -11.20 8.70 4.48
CA PRO A 154 -9.98 8.99 3.71
C PRO A 154 -9.08 7.77 3.50
N VAL A 155 -8.82 6.98 4.53
CA VAL A 155 -7.99 5.76 4.42
C VAL A 155 -8.68 4.70 3.57
N LEU A 156 -9.98 4.48 3.77
CA LEU A 156 -10.75 3.54 2.96
C LEU A 156 -10.70 3.91 1.48
N PHE A 157 -10.82 5.20 1.18
CA PHE A 157 -10.76 5.69 -0.19
C PHE A 157 -9.35 5.57 -0.77
N SER A 158 -8.33 6.17 -0.13
CA SER A 158 -6.97 6.24 -0.70
C SER A 158 -6.32 4.85 -0.79
N ALA A 159 -6.29 4.07 0.29
CA ALA A 159 -5.58 2.81 0.32
C ALA A 159 -6.36 1.65 -0.33
N TYR A 160 -7.68 1.55 -0.07
CA TYR A 160 -8.45 0.37 -0.45
C TYR A 160 -9.29 0.54 -1.72
N MET A 161 -9.61 1.76 -2.12
CA MET A 161 -10.22 2.03 -3.42
C MET A 161 -9.16 2.39 -4.46
N MET A 162 -8.31 3.40 -4.16
CA MET A 162 -7.31 3.92 -5.10
C MET A 162 -6.00 3.11 -5.09
N GLY A 163 -5.64 2.45 -3.98
CA GLY A 163 -4.38 1.72 -3.83
C GLY A 163 -3.16 2.64 -3.69
N GLN A 164 -3.30 3.73 -2.94
CA GLN A 164 -2.25 4.71 -2.70
C GLN A 164 -1.56 4.55 -1.34
N PHE A 165 -0.36 5.14 -1.20
CA PHE A 165 0.52 4.97 -0.04
C PHE A 165 0.15 5.82 1.17
N ASP A 166 -0.84 6.71 1.08
CA ASP A 166 -1.20 7.71 2.11
C ASP A 166 -1.38 7.11 3.50
N VAL A 167 -1.93 5.90 3.58
CA VAL A 167 -2.10 5.20 4.86
C VAL A 167 -0.76 4.88 5.53
N ILE A 168 0.26 4.54 4.76
CA ILE A 168 1.61 4.22 5.27
C ILE A 168 2.24 5.50 5.83
N ILE A 169 2.18 6.58 5.05
CA ILE A 169 2.68 7.90 5.45
C ILE A 169 1.98 8.37 6.72
N ALA A 170 0.64 8.30 6.75
CA ALA A 170 -0.15 8.71 7.90
C ALA A 170 0.21 7.93 9.18
N ILE A 171 0.41 6.61 9.08
CA ILE A 171 0.83 5.77 10.21
C ILE A 171 2.23 6.15 10.68
N LEU A 172 3.19 6.31 9.78
CA LEU A 172 4.57 6.68 10.13
C LEU A 172 4.61 8.05 10.84
N ILE A 173 3.85 9.02 10.35
CA ILE A 173 3.72 10.34 11.00
C ILE A 173 3.09 10.20 12.38
N ALA A 174 2.00 9.45 12.51
CA ALA A 174 1.32 9.25 13.80
C ALA A 174 2.23 8.55 14.82
N VAL A 175 2.97 7.52 14.40
CA VAL A 175 3.94 6.79 15.24
C VAL A 175 5.08 7.72 15.66
N SER A 176 5.62 8.52 14.73
CA SER A 176 6.67 9.52 15.03
C SER A 176 6.19 10.56 16.02
N ALA A 177 5.00 11.13 15.83
CA ALA A 177 4.41 12.13 16.73
C ALA A 177 4.22 11.58 18.14
N ILE A 178 3.61 10.39 18.29
CA ILE A 178 3.40 9.76 19.60
C ILE A 178 4.73 9.40 20.28
N ALA A 179 5.72 8.95 19.51
CA ALA A 179 7.06 8.69 20.06
C ALA A 179 7.73 9.96 20.60
N SER A 180 7.49 11.09 19.96
CA SER A 180 8.05 12.40 20.34
C SER A 180 7.38 13.01 21.58
N LEU A 181 6.12 12.69 21.85
CA LEU A 181 5.36 13.27 22.99
C LEU A 181 5.97 12.93 24.37
N LYS A 182 6.65 11.79 24.49
CA LYS A 182 7.27 11.37 25.77
C LYS A 182 8.68 11.92 25.94
N LYS A 183 9.50 11.81 24.92
CA LYS A 183 10.83 12.44 24.77
C LYS A 183 11.16 12.45 23.28
N PRO A 184 11.58 13.61 22.72
CA PRO A 184 12.10 13.65 21.35
C PRO A 184 13.28 12.67 21.26
N THR A 185 13.20 11.71 20.38
CA THR A 185 14.25 10.71 20.16
C THR A 185 14.70 10.74 18.71
N ILE A 186 15.92 10.30 18.47
CA ILE A 186 16.42 10.13 17.08
C ILE A 186 15.48 9.23 16.27
N TRP A 187 14.85 8.26 16.91
CA TRP A 187 13.90 7.35 16.25
C TRP A 187 12.64 8.06 15.73
N SER A 188 12.14 9.07 16.46
CA SER A 188 10.99 9.85 15.95
C SER A 188 11.38 10.66 14.72
N ALA A 189 12.59 11.24 14.68
CA ALA A 189 13.10 11.93 13.50
C ALA A 189 13.34 10.96 12.32
N VAL A 190 13.91 9.78 12.59
CA VAL A 190 14.10 8.72 11.58
C VAL A 190 12.77 8.30 10.97
N LEU A 191 11.73 8.05 11.80
CA LEU A 191 10.40 7.67 11.29
C LEU A 191 9.77 8.76 10.42
N LEU A 192 9.97 10.03 10.79
CA LEU A 192 9.49 11.15 9.96
C LEU A 192 10.24 11.22 8.63
N GLY A 193 11.57 11.02 8.66
CA GLY A 193 12.38 10.92 7.45
C GLY A 193 11.98 9.75 6.55
N VAL A 194 11.66 8.59 7.13
CA VAL A 194 11.12 7.44 6.41
C VAL A 194 9.77 7.79 5.78
N ALA A 195 8.87 8.48 6.51
CA ALA A 195 7.59 8.91 5.96
C ALA A 195 7.75 9.85 4.76
N ALA A 196 8.78 10.72 4.77
CA ALA A 196 9.09 11.61 3.65
C ALA A 196 9.69 10.87 2.43
N GLY A 197 10.15 9.63 2.61
CA GLY A 197 10.67 8.76 1.55
C GLY A 197 9.60 7.95 0.81
N PHE A 198 8.33 8.06 1.24
CA PHE A 198 7.16 7.51 0.58
C PHE A 198 6.46 8.54 -0.29
#